data_c80ed5c7bee205b39668a39c87ffa6b6
#
_entry.id   c80ed5c7bee205b39668a39c87ffa6b6
#
_cell.length_a   1.000
_cell.length_b   1.000
_cell.length_c   1.000
_cell.angle_alpha   90.00
_cell.angle_beta   90.00
_cell.angle_gamma   90.00
#
_symmetry.space_group_name_H-M   'P 1'
#
loop_
_entity.id
_entity.type
_entity.pdbx_description
1 polymer ?
#
loop_
_entity_poly.entity_id
_entity_poly.type
_entity_poly.pdbx_seq_one_letter_code
_entity_poly.pdbx_strand_id
1 'polypeptide(L)'
;NDTKVMKARLFGKKDTGGAVEVLVERILPNDATQKNTNKKNAPQENVALCHVRASKAPKIGQMVFLTESETQNAVAKATVIGREENLFILQFDQPILPLLENYGELPIPPYFERQADANDETRYQTVFHDPAKLASVAAPTASLHFDDTILQRLKDKGVTTAFVTLHVGAGTFAPVKTEAILAHKMHSEYGELPQVTADLINQTKACGGKVVAVGTTVTRVLETAFLAVKEGKQHQLSAWQGDTTIFIYPSFEFGVIDRLITNFHLPKSTLLMLVSAFV
;
A
#
# COMPACT_ATOMS: atom_id res chain seq x y z
N ASN A 1 -3.02 -11.10 -0.21
CA ASN A 1 -3.31 -9.68 0.01
C ASN A 1 -4.38 -9.24 -0.98
N ASP A 2 -5.55 -8.89 -0.47
CA ASP A 2 -6.76 -8.56 -1.25
C ASP A 2 -6.96 -7.05 -1.49
N THR A 3 -5.92 -6.25 -1.27
CA THR A 3 -5.97 -4.82 -1.57
C THR A 3 -6.19 -4.56 -3.05
N LYS A 4 -6.89 -3.45 -3.37
CA LYS A 4 -7.05 -2.95 -4.74
C LYS A 4 -6.16 -1.75 -5.00
N VAL A 5 -5.49 -1.73 -6.15
CA VAL A 5 -4.61 -0.62 -6.55
C VAL A 5 -5.44 0.53 -7.08
N MET A 6 -5.12 1.75 -6.61
CA MET A 6 -5.73 3.00 -7.07
C MET A 6 -5.01 3.53 -8.32
N LYS A 7 -5.72 4.29 -9.16
CA LYS A 7 -5.13 5.15 -10.19
C LYS A 7 -4.49 6.39 -9.55
N ALA A 8 -3.54 6.18 -8.65
CA ALA A 8 -3.09 7.17 -7.67
C ALA A 8 -2.24 8.31 -8.24
N ARG A 9 -1.85 8.26 -9.53
CA ARG A 9 -0.98 9.24 -10.18
C ARG A 9 -1.78 10.27 -10.94
N LEU A 10 -1.54 11.53 -10.63
CA LEU A 10 -2.14 12.69 -11.27
C LEU A 10 -1.06 13.61 -11.81
N PHE A 11 -1.32 14.27 -12.93
CA PHE A 11 -0.46 15.28 -13.53
C PHE A 11 -1.08 16.65 -13.44
N GLY A 12 -0.26 17.68 -13.51
CA GLY A 12 -0.75 19.04 -13.45
C GLY A 12 0.35 20.09 -13.57
N LYS A 13 -0.01 21.31 -13.19
CA LYS A 13 0.88 22.49 -13.21
C LYS A 13 0.76 23.25 -11.90
N LYS A 14 1.85 23.83 -11.46
CA LYS A 14 1.83 24.81 -10.38
C LYS A 14 1.20 26.12 -10.86
N ASP A 15 0.80 26.96 -9.93
CA ASP A 15 0.40 28.35 -10.19
C ASP A 15 1.44 29.15 -10.99
N THR A 16 2.72 28.80 -10.85
CA THR A 16 3.85 29.37 -11.61
C THR A 16 4.07 28.74 -12.99
N GLY A 17 3.19 27.82 -13.44
CA GLY A 17 3.25 27.17 -14.74
C GLY A 17 4.16 25.93 -14.83
N GLY A 18 4.96 25.66 -13.81
CA GLY A 18 5.84 24.47 -13.81
C GLY A 18 5.07 23.15 -13.69
N ALA A 19 5.46 22.15 -14.49
CA ALA A 19 4.86 20.81 -14.46
C ALA A 19 5.02 20.16 -13.09
N VAL A 20 4.01 19.38 -12.70
CA VAL A 20 3.99 18.64 -11.45
C VAL A 20 3.34 17.26 -11.65
N GLU A 21 3.90 16.25 -10.99
CA GLU A 21 3.31 14.94 -10.81
C GLU A 21 2.94 14.79 -9.34
N VAL A 22 1.72 14.36 -9.06
CA VAL A 22 1.21 14.09 -7.72
C VAL A 22 0.87 12.61 -7.65
N LEU A 23 1.49 11.88 -6.72
CA LEU A 23 1.14 10.50 -6.43
C LEU A 23 0.50 10.46 -5.05
N VAL A 24 -0.78 10.12 -4.99
CA VAL A 24 -1.55 9.99 -3.75
C VAL A 24 -1.08 8.72 -3.02
N GLU A 25 -0.41 8.90 -1.89
CA GLU A 25 0.09 7.80 -1.05
C GLU A 25 -1.00 7.25 -0.13
N ARG A 26 -1.72 8.16 0.56
CA ARG A 26 -2.78 7.79 1.52
C ARG A 26 -3.80 8.91 1.62
N ILE A 27 -5.08 8.57 1.51
CA ILE A 27 -6.18 9.49 1.80
C ILE A 27 -6.32 9.56 3.33
N LEU A 28 -6.35 10.78 3.86
CA LEU A 28 -6.45 11.01 5.30
C LEU A 28 -7.91 11.25 5.70
N PRO A 29 -8.34 10.74 6.88
CA PRO A 29 -9.64 11.10 7.43
C PRO A 29 -9.66 12.60 7.76
N ASN A 30 -10.81 13.25 7.57
CA ASN A 30 -10.95 14.69 7.78
C ASN A 30 -10.64 15.18 9.21
N ASP A 31 -10.73 14.30 10.21
CA ASP A 31 -10.42 14.65 11.60
C ASP A 31 -8.92 14.93 11.84
N ALA A 32 -8.05 14.47 10.95
CA ALA A 32 -6.61 14.65 11.09
C ALA A 32 -6.14 16.11 10.93
N THR A 33 -6.96 16.98 10.34
CA THR A 33 -6.61 18.39 10.06
C THR A 33 -7.46 19.41 10.81
N GLN A 34 -8.56 18.99 11.47
CA GLN A 34 -9.48 19.91 12.14
C GLN A 34 -9.25 19.98 13.65
N LYS A 35 -8.32 20.83 14.09
CA LYS A 35 -8.34 21.32 15.48
C LYS A 35 -9.41 22.41 15.74
N ASN A 36 -10.05 22.96 14.72
CA ASN A 36 -11.10 23.99 14.87
C ASN A 36 -11.89 24.15 13.58
N THR A 37 -13.07 23.56 13.45
CA THR A 37 -14.23 24.19 12.79
C THR A 37 -15.50 23.38 12.99
N ASN A 38 -16.55 24.02 13.54
CA ASN A 38 -17.92 23.52 13.58
C ASN A 38 -18.50 23.48 12.15
N LYS A 39 -18.36 22.36 11.45
CA LYS A 39 -19.19 22.06 10.26
C LYS A 39 -19.63 20.60 10.27
N LYS A 40 -20.88 20.40 10.62
CA LYS A 40 -21.64 19.17 10.42
C LYS A 40 -21.91 19.00 8.92
N ASN A 41 -20.97 18.44 8.15
CA ASN A 41 -21.24 17.86 6.83
C ASN A 41 -20.37 16.61 6.69
N ALA A 42 -20.90 15.61 5.98
CA ALA A 42 -20.27 14.31 5.77
C ALA A 42 -18.76 14.40 5.46
N PRO A 43 -17.95 13.41 5.86
CA PRO A 43 -16.52 13.44 5.65
C PRO A 43 -16.24 13.54 4.14
N GLN A 44 -15.76 14.70 3.70
CA GLN A 44 -15.18 14.82 2.36
C GLN A 44 -13.76 14.30 2.47
N GLU A 45 -13.48 13.13 1.90
CA GLU A 45 -12.14 12.54 1.78
C GLU A 45 -11.35 13.34 0.73
N ASN A 46 -10.98 14.56 1.08
CA ASN A 46 -10.31 15.51 0.20
C ASN A 46 -8.90 15.92 0.66
N VAL A 47 -8.37 15.26 1.68
CA VAL A 47 -7.00 15.48 2.16
C VAL A 47 -6.21 14.20 2.00
N ALA A 48 -4.99 14.30 1.48
CA ALA A 48 -4.11 13.15 1.31
C ALA A 48 -2.65 13.46 1.58
N LEU A 49 -1.91 12.43 2.00
CA LEU A 49 -0.46 12.37 1.90
C LEU A 49 -0.08 12.04 0.47
N CYS A 50 0.82 12.82 -0.11
CA CYS A 50 1.21 12.69 -1.50
C CYS A 50 2.73 12.83 -1.69
N HIS A 51 3.27 12.05 -2.62
CA HIS A 51 4.55 12.41 -3.23
C HIS A 51 4.28 13.48 -4.30
N VAL A 52 5.11 14.51 -4.32
CA VAL A 52 5.03 15.57 -5.34
C VAL A 52 6.37 15.69 -6.03
N ARG A 53 6.39 15.44 -7.32
CA ARG A 53 7.56 15.59 -8.19
C ARG A 53 7.41 16.83 -9.05
N ALA A 54 8.33 17.76 -8.90
CA ALA A 54 8.40 18.99 -9.67
C ALA A 54 9.85 19.50 -9.69
N SER A 55 10.19 20.38 -10.65
CA SER A 55 11.53 21.01 -10.74
C SER A 55 11.92 21.76 -9.48
N LYS A 56 10.94 22.45 -8.87
CA LYS A 56 11.04 23.04 -7.53
C LYS A 56 9.83 22.57 -6.72
N ALA A 57 10.08 22.01 -5.54
CA ALA A 57 9.03 21.57 -4.63
C ALA A 57 8.08 22.72 -4.29
N PRO A 58 6.75 22.51 -4.32
CA PRO A 58 5.80 23.54 -3.95
C PRO A 58 5.91 23.84 -2.45
N LYS A 59 5.64 25.10 -2.08
CA LYS A 59 5.61 25.56 -0.68
C LYS A 59 4.22 25.42 -0.09
N ILE A 60 4.13 25.42 1.23
CA ILE A 60 2.83 25.49 1.94
C ILE A 60 2.08 26.74 1.47
N GLY A 61 0.79 26.59 1.18
CA GLY A 61 -0.10 27.61 0.63
C GLY A 61 -0.11 27.68 -0.90
N GLN A 62 0.83 27.06 -1.61
CA GLN A 62 0.81 27.01 -3.07
C GLN A 62 -0.23 26.03 -3.60
N MET A 63 -0.78 26.36 -4.75
CA MET A 63 -1.76 25.55 -5.46
C MET A 63 -1.13 24.76 -6.59
N VAL A 64 -1.67 23.57 -6.80
CA VAL A 64 -1.43 22.70 -7.94
C VAL A 64 -2.74 22.56 -8.70
N PHE A 65 -2.71 22.83 -9.98
CA PHE A 65 -3.84 22.63 -10.89
C PHE A 65 -3.66 21.29 -11.59
N LEU A 66 -4.51 20.32 -11.23
CA LEU A 66 -4.48 19.00 -11.82
C LEU A 66 -5.18 19.04 -13.18
N THR A 67 -4.58 18.38 -14.16
CA THR A 67 -5.02 18.42 -15.54
C THR A 67 -5.32 17.03 -16.06
N GLU A 68 -6.28 16.91 -16.96
CA GLU A 68 -6.48 15.72 -17.75
C GLU A 68 -5.28 15.49 -18.68
N SER A 69 -4.82 14.25 -18.80
CA SER A 69 -3.60 13.91 -19.52
C SER A 69 -3.65 14.30 -21.01
N GLU A 70 -4.80 14.09 -21.67
CA GLU A 70 -4.95 14.30 -23.10
C GLU A 70 -5.18 15.79 -23.44
N THR A 71 -6.12 16.44 -22.76
CA THR A 71 -6.57 17.80 -23.11
C THR A 71 -5.80 18.90 -22.38
N GLN A 72 -5.05 18.56 -21.32
CA GLN A 72 -4.39 19.50 -20.41
C GLN A 72 -5.35 20.52 -19.75
N ASN A 73 -6.67 20.24 -19.79
CA ASN A 73 -7.66 21.05 -19.10
C ASN A 73 -7.57 20.82 -17.58
N ALA A 74 -7.71 21.88 -16.80
CA ALA A 74 -7.74 21.77 -15.34
C ALA A 74 -9.03 21.06 -14.91
N VAL A 75 -8.89 19.98 -14.15
CA VAL A 75 -10.01 19.15 -13.64
C VAL A 75 -10.18 19.28 -12.14
N ALA A 76 -9.15 19.67 -11.40
CA ALA A 76 -9.18 19.91 -9.97
C ALA A 76 -8.05 20.83 -9.52
N LYS A 77 -8.16 21.31 -8.27
CA LYS A 77 -7.10 22.05 -7.57
C LYS A 77 -6.75 21.33 -6.27
N ALA A 78 -5.46 21.35 -5.95
CA ALA A 78 -4.97 20.92 -4.66
C ALA A 78 -4.08 22.00 -4.05
N THR A 79 -4.24 22.24 -2.76
CA THR A 79 -3.42 23.21 -2.01
C THR A 79 -2.48 22.45 -1.08
N VAL A 80 -1.22 22.83 -1.05
CA VAL A 80 -0.26 22.29 -0.08
C VAL A 80 -0.58 22.90 1.29
N ILE A 81 -1.07 22.08 2.22
CA ILE A 81 -1.45 22.52 3.57
C ILE A 81 -0.43 22.14 4.64
N GLY A 82 0.51 21.22 4.32
CA GLY A 82 1.52 20.76 5.26
C GLY A 82 2.50 19.80 4.64
N ARG A 83 3.36 19.24 5.51
CA ARG A 83 4.32 18.19 5.17
C ARG A 83 4.43 17.19 6.32
N GLU A 84 4.64 15.94 5.96
CA GLU A 84 4.98 14.86 6.87
C GLU A 84 6.19 14.13 6.31
N GLU A 85 7.33 14.24 6.98
CA GLU A 85 8.64 13.76 6.49
C GLU A 85 8.92 14.24 5.04
N ASN A 86 8.95 13.33 4.08
CA ASN A 86 9.19 13.63 2.67
C ASN A 86 7.90 13.78 1.85
N LEU A 87 6.74 13.59 2.48
CA LEU A 87 5.43 13.69 1.84
C LEU A 87 4.83 15.08 2.02
N PHE A 88 3.95 15.44 1.10
CA PHE A 88 3.14 16.63 1.16
C PHE A 88 1.73 16.29 1.63
N ILE A 89 1.16 17.14 2.46
CA ILE A 89 -0.25 17.08 2.79
C ILE A 89 -0.96 18.01 1.83
N LEU A 90 -1.77 17.44 0.93
CA LEU A 90 -2.54 18.17 -0.06
C LEU A 90 -4.03 18.15 0.29
N GLN A 91 -4.65 19.32 0.20
CA GLN A 91 -6.11 19.48 0.28
C GLN A 91 -6.65 19.73 -1.13
N PHE A 92 -7.50 18.82 -1.60
CA PHE A 92 -8.16 18.88 -2.89
C PHE A 92 -9.48 19.65 -2.78
N ASP A 93 -9.91 20.28 -3.83
CA ASP A 93 -11.19 21.00 -3.90
C ASP A 93 -12.40 20.10 -4.12
N GLN A 94 -12.18 18.80 -4.26
CA GLN A 94 -13.21 17.77 -4.43
C GLN A 94 -12.77 16.43 -3.81
N PRO A 95 -13.67 15.44 -3.66
CA PRO A 95 -13.35 14.10 -3.18
C PRO A 95 -12.29 13.41 -4.04
N ILE A 96 -11.30 12.79 -3.40
CA ILE A 96 -10.11 12.26 -4.07
C ILE A 96 -10.41 10.99 -4.87
N LEU A 97 -11.18 10.03 -4.31
CA LEU A 97 -11.43 8.77 -5.01
C LEU A 97 -12.11 8.94 -6.36
N PRO A 98 -13.20 9.73 -6.50
CA PRO A 98 -13.78 10.01 -7.82
C PRO A 98 -12.83 10.73 -8.76
N LEU A 99 -12.00 11.64 -8.24
CA LEU A 99 -10.98 12.33 -9.05
C LEU A 99 -9.95 11.34 -9.61
N LEU A 100 -9.45 10.42 -8.77
CA LEU A 100 -8.51 9.38 -9.18
C LEU A 100 -9.13 8.41 -10.20
N GLU A 101 -10.38 8.02 -10.00
CA GLU A 101 -11.07 7.10 -10.90
C GLU A 101 -11.20 7.67 -12.31
N ASN A 102 -11.55 8.97 -12.41
CA ASN A 102 -11.82 9.63 -13.69
C ASN A 102 -10.55 10.13 -14.40
N TYR A 103 -9.54 10.58 -13.67
CA TYR A 103 -8.38 11.30 -14.23
C TYR A 103 -7.03 10.75 -13.78
N GLY A 104 -7.01 9.77 -12.88
CA GLY A 104 -5.79 9.17 -12.39
C GLY A 104 -5.24 8.12 -13.33
N GLU A 105 -3.93 7.89 -13.23
CA GLU A 105 -3.21 6.82 -13.91
C GLU A 105 -2.68 5.80 -12.89
N LEU A 106 -2.59 4.53 -13.29
CA LEU A 106 -1.98 3.49 -12.46
C LEU A 106 -0.49 3.78 -12.25
N PRO A 107 -0.02 3.79 -11.00
CA PRO A 107 1.38 4.01 -10.70
C PRO A 107 2.19 2.72 -10.84
N ILE A 108 2.35 2.22 -12.07
CA ILE A 108 3.19 1.05 -12.30
C ILE A 108 4.64 1.31 -11.86
N PRO A 109 5.37 0.28 -11.42
CA PRO A 109 6.73 0.43 -10.91
C PRO A 109 7.68 1.05 -11.93
N PRO A 110 8.61 1.93 -11.50
CA PRO A 110 9.52 2.62 -12.41
C PRO A 110 10.40 1.69 -13.26
N TYR A 111 10.67 0.48 -12.80
CA TYR A 111 11.51 -0.49 -13.56
C TYR A 111 10.81 -1.10 -14.77
N PHE A 112 9.52 -0.80 -14.99
CA PHE A 112 8.85 -1.12 -16.26
C PHE A 112 9.30 -0.21 -17.41
N GLU A 113 9.89 0.95 -17.11
CA GLU A 113 10.42 1.93 -18.08
C GLU A 113 9.39 2.35 -19.15
N ARG A 114 8.10 2.35 -18.80
CA ARG A 114 6.98 2.79 -19.64
C ARG A 114 5.87 3.41 -18.80
N GLN A 115 4.95 4.09 -19.44
CA GLN A 115 3.70 4.52 -18.81
C GLN A 115 2.71 3.35 -18.73
N ALA A 116 1.72 3.46 -17.82
CA ALA A 116 0.63 2.52 -17.74
C ALA A 116 -0.24 2.59 -19.01
N ASP A 117 -0.77 1.46 -19.42
CA ASP A 117 -1.73 1.35 -20.52
C ASP A 117 -3.06 0.73 -20.03
N ALA A 118 -4.06 0.65 -20.90
CA ALA A 118 -5.38 0.13 -20.57
C ALA A 118 -5.33 -1.34 -20.09
N ASN A 119 -4.37 -2.15 -20.53
CA ASN A 119 -4.22 -3.53 -20.07
C ASN A 119 -3.77 -3.60 -18.60
N ASP A 120 -3.00 -2.61 -18.14
CA ASP A 120 -2.52 -2.58 -16.76
C ASP A 120 -3.67 -2.43 -15.77
N GLU A 121 -4.78 -1.80 -16.14
CA GLU A 121 -5.96 -1.66 -15.28
C GLU A 121 -6.49 -3.02 -14.80
N THR A 122 -6.37 -4.04 -15.65
CA THR A 122 -6.75 -5.42 -15.31
C THR A 122 -5.57 -6.23 -14.81
N ARG A 123 -4.40 -6.13 -15.47
CA ARG A 123 -3.26 -7.01 -15.20
C ARG A 123 -2.44 -6.61 -13.98
N TYR A 124 -2.51 -5.35 -13.55
CA TYR A 124 -1.86 -4.87 -12.33
C TYR A 124 -2.80 -4.89 -11.11
N GLN A 125 -3.75 -5.84 -11.13
CA GLN A 125 -4.65 -6.19 -10.03
C GLN A 125 -4.62 -7.70 -9.80
N THR A 126 -4.80 -8.15 -8.57
CA THR A 126 -4.99 -9.58 -8.29
C THR A 126 -6.42 -10.00 -8.62
N VAL A 127 -6.63 -11.25 -9.04
CA VAL A 127 -7.97 -11.78 -9.35
C VAL A 127 -8.90 -11.83 -8.14
N PHE A 128 -8.34 -11.73 -6.94
CA PHE A 128 -9.07 -11.76 -5.67
C PHE A 128 -9.04 -10.43 -4.91
N HIS A 129 -8.72 -9.31 -5.59
CA HIS A 129 -8.80 -8.02 -4.92
C HIS A 129 -10.24 -7.69 -4.51
N ASP A 130 -10.39 -7.07 -3.35
CA ASP A 130 -11.67 -6.57 -2.87
C ASP A 130 -11.88 -5.13 -3.35
N PRO A 131 -12.92 -4.85 -4.16
CA PRO A 131 -13.23 -3.48 -4.60
C PRO A 131 -13.40 -2.47 -3.47
N ALA A 132 -13.84 -2.91 -2.28
CA ALA A 132 -14.00 -2.06 -1.11
C ALA A 132 -12.66 -1.66 -0.46
N LYS A 133 -11.56 -2.34 -0.82
CA LYS A 133 -10.22 -2.11 -0.28
C LYS A 133 -9.32 -1.34 -1.25
N LEU A 134 -9.88 -0.32 -1.87
CA LEU A 134 -9.20 0.55 -2.85
C LEU A 134 -8.34 1.60 -2.14
N ALA A 135 -7.09 1.27 -1.82
CA ALA A 135 -6.18 2.17 -1.13
C ALA A 135 -4.68 1.90 -1.39
N SER A 136 -4.33 0.91 -2.21
CA SER A 136 -2.93 0.62 -2.55
C SER A 136 -2.41 1.47 -3.70
N VAL A 137 -1.15 1.87 -3.59
CA VAL A 137 -0.38 2.53 -4.67
C VAL A 137 0.33 1.50 -5.55
N ALA A 138 0.59 0.31 -5.03
CA ALA A 138 1.24 -0.76 -5.77
C ALA A 138 0.53 -2.10 -5.58
N ALA A 139 0.61 -2.96 -6.59
CA ALA A 139 0.05 -4.31 -6.51
C ALA A 139 0.92 -5.23 -5.63
N PRO A 140 0.31 -6.19 -4.90
CA PRO A 140 1.04 -7.28 -4.27
C PRO A 140 1.52 -8.26 -5.34
N THR A 141 2.66 -7.96 -5.96
CA THR A 141 3.10 -8.55 -7.23
C THR A 141 3.31 -10.05 -7.21
N ALA A 142 3.64 -10.67 -6.06
CA ALA A 142 3.71 -12.12 -5.95
C ALA A 142 2.33 -12.78 -6.18
N SER A 143 1.26 -12.09 -5.85
CA SER A 143 -0.11 -12.58 -6.02
C SER A 143 -0.62 -12.47 -7.45
N LEU A 144 0.04 -11.68 -8.32
CA LEU A 144 -0.31 -11.58 -9.74
C LEU A 144 -0.03 -12.88 -10.54
N HIS A 145 0.74 -13.81 -9.97
CA HIS A 145 0.95 -15.14 -10.55
C HIS A 145 -0.24 -16.08 -10.38
N PHE A 146 -1.24 -15.69 -9.58
CA PHE A 146 -2.43 -16.50 -9.32
C PHE A 146 -3.57 -16.07 -10.23
N ASP A 147 -4.19 -17.04 -10.86
CA ASP A 147 -5.43 -16.92 -11.62
C ASP A 147 -6.52 -17.84 -11.03
N ASP A 148 -7.73 -17.74 -11.56
CA ASP A 148 -8.85 -18.55 -11.11
C ASP A 148 -8.59 -20.05 -11.27
N THR A 149 -7.84 -20.45 -12.31
CA THR A 149 -7.48 -21.84 -12.56
C THR A 149 -6.58 -22.38 -11.48
N ILE A 150 -5.55 -21.63 -11.09
CA ILE A 150 -4.64 -22.02 -9.99
C ILE A 150 -5.39 -22.09 -8.67
N LEU A 151 -6.25 -21.10 -8.38
CA LEU A 151 -7.06 -21.09 -7.16
C LEU A 151 -8.00 -22.30 -7.09
N GLN A 152 -8.65 -22.66 -8.20
CA GLN A 152 -9.49 -23.84 -8.26
C GLN A 152 -8.68 -25.13 -8.04
N ARG A 153 -7.50 -25.26 -8.67
CA ARG A 153 -6.62 -26.42 -8.48
C ARG A 153 -6.11 -26.56 -7.04
N LEU A 154 -5.88 -25.47 -6.35
CA LEU A 154 -5.53 -25.49 -4.92
C LEU A 154 -6.70 -26.01 -4.09
N LYS A 155 -7.91 -25.50 -4.35
CA LYS A 155 -9.14 -25.98 -3.68
C LYS A 155 -9.36 -27.47 -3.90
N ASP A 156 -9.21 -27.95 -5.14
CA ASP A 156 -9.38 -29.38 -5.48
C ASP A 156 -8.34 -30.28 -4.75
N LYS A 157 -7.20 -29.71 -4.40
CA LYS A 157 -6.16 -30.38 -3.59
C LYS A 157 -6.38 -30.24 -2.07
N GLY A 158 -7.48 -29.65 -1.64
CA GLY A 158 -7.79 -29.45 -0.22
C GLY A 158 -6.96 -28.33 0.43
N VAL A 159 -6.34 -27.44 -0.35
CA VAL A 159 -5.62 -26.28 0.20
C VAL A 159 -6.62 -25.18 0.51
N THR A 160 -6.66 -24.76 1.77
CA THR A 160 -7.49 -23.63 2.20
C THR A 160 -6.79 -22.32 1.86
N THR A 161 -7.52 -21.39 1.23
CA THR A 161 -7.04 -20.04 0.94
C THR A 161 -7.73 -19.02 1.86
N ALA A 162 -6.96 -18.05 2.34
CA ALA A 162 -7.44 -16.98 3.19
C ALA A 162 -6.78 -15.65 2.80
N PHE A 163 -7.37 -14.53 3.21
CA PHE A 163 -6.93 -13.22 2.79
C PHE A 163 -6.58 -12.34 3.98
N VAL A 164 -5.60 -11.47 3.76
CA VAL A 164 -5.25 -10.33 4.59
C VAL A 164 -5.19 -9.10 3.71
N THR A 165 -5.27 -7.93 4.30
CA THR A 165 -5.10 -6.66 3.59
C THR A 165 -3.81 -6.00 4.04
N LEU A 166 -3.04 -5.46 3.11
CA LEU A 166 -2.02 -4.45 3.35
C LEU A 166 -2.07 -3.48 2.19
N HIS A 167 -2.31 -2.21 2.48
CA HIS A 167 -2.28 -1.15 1.48
C HIS A 167 -0.84 -0.76 1.21
N VAL A 168 -0.35 -1.18 0.05
CA VAL A 168 1.06 -1.03 -0.33
C VAL A 168 1.31 0.42 -0.74
N GLY A 169 2.26 1.06 -0.06
CA GLY A 169 2.72 2.41 -0.38
C GLY A 169 3.82 2.44 -1.45
N ALA A 170 4.05 3.62 -2.04
CA ALA A 170 5.11 3.83 -3.02
C ALA A 170 6.51 3.61 -2.45
N GLY A 171 6.67 3.75 -1.13
CA GLY A 171 7.92 3.52 -0.42
C GLY A 171 8.48 2.10 -0.56
N THR A 172 7.64 1.12 -0.90
CA THR A 172 8.06 -0.28 -1.11
C THR A 172 9.12 -0.43 -2.22
N PHE A 173 9.16 0.48 -3.18
CA PHE A 173 10.15 0.49 -4.26
C PHE A 173 11.37 1.37 -3.96
N ALA A 174 11.40 2.04 -2.81
CA ALA A 174 12.51 2.90 -2.46
C ALA A 174 13.75 2.06 -2.03
N PRO A 175 14.94 2.34 -2.56
CA PRO A 175 16.16 1.67 -2.10
C PRO A 175 16.49 2.08 -0.67
N VAL A 176 17.11 1.17 0.08
CA VAL A 176 17.70 1.48 1.39
C VAL A 176 18.83 2.48 1.21
N LYS A 177 18.69 3.66 1.81
CA LYS A 177 19.65 4.77 1.68
C LYS A 177 20.68 4.83 2.80
N THR A 178 20.52 4.03 3.84
CA THR A 178 21.40 4.03 5.01
C THR A 178 22.41 2.89 4.93
N GLU A 179 23.68 3.16 5.25
CA GLU A 179 24.71 2.12 5.34
C GLU A 179 24.47 1.19 6.54
N ALA A 180 23.91 1.73 7.63
CA ALA A 180 23.53 0.94 8.81
C ALA A 180 22.09 0.46 8.69
N ILE A 181 21.90 -0.86 8.58
CA ILE A 181 20.58 -1.50 8.47
C ILE A 181 19.62 -1.04 9.60
N LEU A 182 20.12 -1.00 10.83
CA LEU A 182 19.33 -0.61 12.01
C LEU A 182 18.90 0.85 12.02
N ALA A 183 19.51 1.71 11.20
CA ALA A 183 19.11 3.12 11.08
C ALA A 183 18.01 3.33 10.02
N HIS A 184 17.63 2.27 9.29
CA HIS A 184 16.56 2.36 8.29
C HIS A 184 15.20 2.46 8.97
N LYS A 185 14.44 3.49 8.63
CA LYS A 185 13.03 3.62 9.04
C LYS A 185 12.13 3.06 7.93
N MET A 186 11.37 2.04 8.28
CA MET A 186 10.35 1.50 7.38
C MET A 186 9.19 2.48 7.22
N HIS A 187 8.68 2.60 6.01
CA HIS A 187 7.43 3.31 5.75
C HIS A 187 6.28 2.59 6.46
N SER A 188 5.38 3.39 7.03
CA SER A 188 4.16 2.90 7.65
C SER A 188 3.16 2.51 6.57
N GLU A 189 2.64 1.29 6.65
CA GLU A 189 1.58 0.79 5.77
C GLU A 189 0.44 0.21 6.61
N TYR A 190 -0.80 0.54 6.24
CA TYR A 190 -1.97 0.05 6.95
C TYR A 190 -2.29 -1.39 6.54
N GLY A 191 -2.51 -2.25 7.53
CA GLY A 191 -2.84 -3.65 7.32
C GLY A 191 -3.99 -4.15 8.17
N GLU A 192 -4.60 -5.27 7.72
CA GLU A 192 -5.69 -5.94 8.41
C GLU A 192 -5.52 -7.46 8.35
N LEU A 193 -5.68 -8.10 9.48
CA LEU A 193 -5.87 -9.55 9.63
C LEU A 193 -7.30 -9.79 10.10
N PRO A 194 -8.21 -10.26 9.25
CA PRO A 194 -9.58 -10.61 9.67
C PRO A 194 -9.59 -11.77 10.67
N GLN A 195 -10.57 -11.80 11.59
CA GLN A 195 -10.69 -12.88 12.58
C GLN A 195 -10.82 -14.24 11.92
N VAL A 196 -11.59 -14.34 10.83
CA VAL A 196 -11.75 -15.60 10.08
C VAL A 196 -10.41 -16.14 9.57
N THR A 197 -9.51 -15.27 9.11
CA THR A 197 -8.17 -15.68 8.66
C THR A 197 -7.29 -16.09 9.85
N ALA A 198 -7.35 -15.35 10.96
CA ALA A 198 -6.64 -15.69 12.18
C ALA A 198 -7.05 -17.08 12.71
N ASP A 199 -8.35 -17.36 12.75
CA ASP A 199 -8.89 -18.66 13.20
C ASP A 199 -8.44 -19.81 12.30
N LEU A 200 -8.46 -19.62 10.97
CA LEU A 200 -7.97 -20.62 10.01
C LEU A 200 -6.48 -20.91 10.19
N ILE A 201 -5.67 -19.89 10.44
CA ILE A 201 -4.23 -20.05 10.72
C ILE A 201 -4.03 -20.84 12.02
N ASN A 202 -4.73 -20.45 13.09
CA ASN A 202 -4.64 -21.14 14.39
C ASN A 202 -5.04 -22.61 14.27
N GLN A 203 -6.14 -22.90 13.59
CA GLN A 203 -6.61 -24.25 13.34
C GLN A 203 -5.59 -25.05 12.50
N THR A 204 -5.07 -24.46 11.42
CA THR A 204 -4.07 -25.11 10.56
C THR A 204 -2.83 -25.50 11.36
N LYS A 205 -2.31 -24.62 12.21
CA LYS A 205 -1.16 -24.90 13.05
C LYS A 205 -1.46 -25.96 14.12
N ALA A 206 -2.63 -25.90 14.74
CA ALA A 206 -3.07 -26.90 15.74
C ALA A 206 -3.16 -28.31 15.15
N CYS A 207 -3.51 -28.43 13.87
CA CYS A 207 -3.56 -29.71 13.13
C CYS A 207 -2.20 -30.11 12.51
N GLY A 208 -1.11 -29.40 12.79
CA GLY A 208 0.21 -29.67 12.22
C GLY A 208 0.36 -29.29 10.74
N GLY A 209 -0.58 -28.53 10.21
CA GLY A 209 -0.53 -27.98 8.85
C GLY A 209 0.49 -26.86 8.70
N LYS A 210 0.65 -26.37 7.47
CA LYS A 210 1.62 -25.33 7.11
C LYS A 210 0.94 -24.08 6.61
N VAL A 211 1.44 -22.92 7.04
CA VAL A 211 1.01 -21.61 6.60
C VAL A 211 1.94 -21.13 5.50
N VAL A 212 1.40 -20.90 4.31
CA VAL A 212 2.14 -20.42 3.13
C VAL A 212 1.73 -18.96 2.87
N ALA A 213 2.65 -18.03 3.06
CA ALA A 213 2.43 -16.63 2.70
C ALA A 213 2.72 -16.41 1.23
N VAL A 214 1.81 -15.73 0.54
CA VAL A 214 2.01 -15.26 -0.85
C VAL A 214 2.27 -13.76 -0.83
N GLY A 215 3.53 -13.41 -0.97
CA GLY A 215 4.05 -12.04 -0.94
C GLY A 215 4.60 -11.60 0.42
N THR A 216 5.56 -10.70 0.35
CA THR A 216 6.16 -10.06 1.52
C THR A 216 5.16 -9.20 2.30
N THR A 217 4.13 -8.67 1.62
CA THR A 217 3.03 -7.92 2.25
C THR A 217 2.22 -8.78 3.21
N VAL A 218 1.87 -10.00 2.81
CA VAL A 218 1.17 -10.97 3.67
C VAL A 218 2.04 -11.33 4.88
N THR A 219 3.32 -11.59 4.65
CA THR A 219 4.30 -11.86 5.71
C THR A 219 4.31 -10.73 6.74
N ARG A 220 4.39 -9.48 6.29
CA ARG A 220 4.42 -8.32 7.19
C ARG A 220 3.16 -8.19 8.03
N VAL A 221 1.97 -8.41 7.48
CA VAL A 221 0.72 -8.39 8.25
C VAL A 221 0.70 -9.48 9.30
N LEU A 222 1.00 -10.71 8.90
CA LEU A 222 0.91 -11.87 9.80
C LEU A 222 1.93 -11.77 10.95
N GLU A 223 3.17 -11.42 10.65
CA GLU A 223 4.20 -11.30 11.68
C GLU A 223 3.98 -10.08 12.58
N THR A 224 3.43 -8.96 12.06
CA THR A 224 3.02 -7.83 12.90
C THR A 224 1.90 -8.22 13.86
N ALA A 225 0.87 -8.91 13.37
CA ALA A 225 -0.23 -9.39 14.20
C ALA A 225 0.26 -10.36 15.28
N PHE A 226 1.22 -11.24 14.93
CA PHE A 226 1.81 -12.17 15.87
C PHE A 226 2.61 -11.46 16.97
N LEU A 227 3.41 -10.46 16.63
CA LEU A 227 4.14 -9.67 17.62
C LEU A 227 3.20 -8.95 18.58
N ALA A 228 2.08 -8.40 18.08
CA ALA A 228 1.08 -7.74 18.91
C ALA A 228 0.44 -8.70 19.94
N VAL A 229 0.12 -9.95 19.55
CA VAL A 229 -0.44 -10.94 20.50
C VAL A 229 0.64 -11.48 21.46
N LYS A 230 1.89 -11.62 21.00
CA LYS A 230 3.03 -12.03 21.85
C LYS A 230 3.30 -11.03 22.96
N GLU A 231 3.28 -9.72 22.65
CA GLU A 231 3.38 -8.65 23.64
C GLU A 231 2.22 -8.68 24.64
N GLY A 232 1.01 -9.00 24.17
CA GLY A 232 -0.18 -9.21 25.00
C GLY A 232 -0.21 -10.54 25.78
N LYS A 233 0.87 -11.36 25.72
CA LYS A 233 0.97 -12.70 26.34
C LYS A 233 -0.12 -13.67 25.87
N GLN A 234 -0.65 -13.48 24.67
CA GLN A 234 -1.56 -14.42 24.04
C GLN A 234 -0.76 -15.42 23.17
N HIS A 235 -1.32 -16.61 22.97
CA HIS A 235 -0.67 -17.69 22.22
C HIS A 235 -1.29 -17.97 20.86
N GLN A 236 -2.41 -17.32 20.57
CA GLN A 236 -3.15 -17.49 19.31
C GLN A 236 -3.33 -16.17 18.62
N LEU A 237 -3.29 -16.17 17.30
CA LEU A 237 -3.62 -15.01 16.48
C LEU A 237 -5.07 -14.60 16.72
N SER A 238 -5.31 -13.30 16.72
CA SER A 238 -6.63 -12.70 16.71
C SER A 238 -6.71 -11.65 15.60
N ALA A 239 -7.91 -11.15 15.35
CA ALA A 239 -8.08 -10.02 14.43
C ALA A 239 -7.14 -8.88 14.81
N TRP A 240 -6.51 -8.31 13.80
CA TRP A 240 -5.60 -7.18 13.94
C TRP A 240 -5.82 -6.19 12.81
N GLN A 241 -5.76 -4.91 13.13
CA GLN A 241 -5.73 -3.84 12.15
C GLN A 241 -4.88 -2.68 12.67
N GLY A 242 -4.18 -2.02 11.78
CA GLY A 242 -3.38 -0.87 12.13
C GLY A 242 -2.19 -0.65 11.19
N ASP A 243 -1.41 0.34 11.54
CA ASP A 243 -0.17 0.63 10.82
C ASP A 243 0.94 -0.34 11.22
N THR A 244 1.67 -0.85 10.22
CA THR A 244 2.87 -1.65 10.43
C THR A 244 4.10 -0.93 9.89
N THR A 245 5.11 -0.86 10.72
CA THR A 245 6.48 -0.43 10.36
C THR A 245 7.47 -1.57 10.53
N ILE A 246 6.98 -2.82 10.57
CA ILE A 246 7.84 -3.99 10.80
C ILE A 246 8.96 -4.05 9.77
N PHE A 247 10.19 -4.15 10.28
CA PHE A 247 11.38 -4.32 9.48
C PHE A 247 11.96 -5.72 9.72
N ILE A 248 11.79 -6.59 8.75
CA ILE A 248 12.24 -7.98 8.81
C ILE A 248 13.60 -8.07 8.10
N TYR A 249 14.62 -8.49 8.84
CA TYR A 249 16.00 -8.67 8.38
C TYR A 249 16.62 -9.90 9.03
N PRO A 250 17.81 -10.39 8.60
CA PRO A 250 18.43 -11.58 9.16
C PRO A 250 18.49 -11.57 10.68
N SER A 251 18.18 -12.71 11.29
CA SER A 251 17.94 -12.96 12.72
C SER A 251 16.50 -12.69 13.19
N PHE A 252 15.55 -12.33 12.29
CA PHE A 252 14.13 -12.26 12.64
C PHE A 252 13.55 -13.66 12.84
N GLU A 253 12.84 -13.86 13.96
CA GLU A 253 12.14 -15.11 14.27
C GLU A 253 10.69 -15.06 13.78
N PHE A 254 10.39 -15.83 12.74
CA PHE A 254 9.04 -15.93 12.21
C PHE A 254 8.14 -16.76 13.14
N GLY A 255 6.99 -16.20 13.49
CA GLY A 255 6.04 -16.86 14.40
C GLY A 255 4.85 -17.52 13.70
N VAL A 256 4.52 -17.06 12.49
CA VAL A 256 3.32 -17.48 11.78
C VAL A 256 3.62 -18.29 10.53
N ILE A 257 4.43 -17.71 9.62
CA ILE A 257 4.61 -18.33 8.30
C ILE A 257 5.61 -19.48 8.32
N ASP A 258 5.29 -20.55 7.60
CA ASP A 258 6.17 -21.73 7.43
C ASP A 258 6.83 -21.73 6.05
N ARG A 259 6.20 -21.08 5.06
CA ARG A 259 6.68 -20.98 3.67
C ARG A 259 6.33 -19.65 3.07
N LEU A 260 7.18 -19.17 2.16
CA LEU A 260 7.01 -17.91 1.46
C LEU A 260 7.07 -18.14 -0.05
N ILE A 261 6.04 -17.67 -0.76
CA ILE A 261 6.06 -17.52 -2.22
C ILE A 261 6.22 -16.03 -2.50
N THR A 262 7.27 -15.65 -3.21
CA THR A 262 7.54 -14.25 -3.53
C THR A 262 8.31 -14.13 -4.84
N ASN A 263 8.43 -12.92 -5.36
CA ASN A 263 9.21 -12.60 -6.54
C ASN A 263 10.70 -12.42 -6.19
N PHE A 264 11.55 -12.32 -7.20
CA PHE A 264 12.88 -11.79 -7.05
C PHE A 264 12.82 -10.30 -6.67
N HIS A 265 13.80 -9.86 -5.90
CA HIS A 265 13.85 -8.50 -5.38
C HIS A 265 15.13 -7.78 -5.80
N LEU A 266 15.03 -6.46 -5.96
CA LEU A 266 16.16 -5.63 -6.31
C LEU A 266 17.25 -5.65 -5.22
N PRO A 267 18.52 -5.55 -5.60
CA PRO A 267 19.61 -5.41 -4.64
C PRO A 267 19.38 -4.19 -3.72
N LYS A 268 19.85 -4.28 -2.49
CA LYS A 268 19.76 -3.21 -1.49
C LYS A 268 18.30 -2.79 -1.17
N SER A 269 17.34 -3.69 -1.32
CA SER A 269 15.95 -3.46 -0.93
C SER A 269 15.63 -4.10 0.42
N THR A 270 14.66 -3.52 1.14
CA THR A 270 14.12 -4.08 2.38
C THR A 270 13.46 -5.45 2.15
N LEU A 271 12.91 -5.66 0.95
CA LEU A 271 12.28 -6.93 0.55
C LEU A 271 13.30 -8.06 0.41
N LEU A 272 14.50 -7.75 -0.14
CA LEU A 272 15.59 -8.74 -0.19
C LEU A 272 16.06 -9.12 1.21
N MET A 273 16.09 -8.17 2.15
CA MET A 273 16.44 -8.45 3.56
C MET A 273 15.43 -9.37 4.22
N LEU A 274 14.12 -9.17 3.96
CA LEU A 274 13.06 -10.07 4.45
C LEU A 274 13.26 -11.49 3.94
N VAL A 275 13.52 -11.66 2.64
CA VAL A 275 13.79 -12.99 2.06
C VAL A 275 15.04 -13.60 2.67
N SER A 276 16.10 -12.82 2.84
CA SER A 276 17.34 -13.29 3.48
C SER A 276 17.16 -13.67 4.96
N ALA A 277 16.17 -13.08 5.64
CA ALA A 277 15.81 -13.48 7.00
C ALA A 277 15.06 -14.81 7.05
N PHE A 278 14.37 -15.17 5.95
CA PHE A 278 13.54 -16.37 5.86
C PHE A 278 14.33 -17.61 5.43
N VAL A 279 15.45 -17.46 4.76
CA VAL A 279 16.34 -18.57 4.28
C VAL A 279 17.41 -18.88 5.31
#